data_52e77b2d150ff0c9092150be3b44b109
#
_entry.id   52e77b2d150ff0c9092150be3b44b109
#
_cell.length_a   1.000
_cell.length_b   1.000
_cell.length_c   1.000
_cell.angle_alpha   90.00
_cell.angle_beta   90.00
_cell.angle_gamma   90.00
#
_symmetry.space_group_name_H-M   'P 1'
#
loop_
_entity.id
_entity.type
_entity.pdbx_description
1 polymer ?
#
loop_
_entity_poly.entity_id
_entity_poly.type
_entity_poly.pdbx_seq_one_letter_code
_entity_poly.pdbx_strand_id
1 'polypeptide(L)'
;FETIEKMLKADKDIISCPYPMKSFDWDKVWSQKDKAKSVRELKAPGLTFPIKLEDQEHIASDKGIVEVTHAPTGCMLIKRTTLEKMIKHYPELEIFQPTNINGKEVKKQNFYNFFDTIHDPETKRCFGEDFGFCQRWTDMGGKLYIYIMDYISHVGEYQYSGRFFDNLKPVDDSKKIK
;
A
#
# COMPACT_ATOMS: atom_id res chain seq x y z
N PHE A 1 11.35 -12.80 6.28
CA PHE A 1 11.12 -12.49 7.71
C PHE A 1 11.64 -11.09 8.10
N GLU A 2 12.78 -10.64 7.59
CA GLU A 2 13.39 -9.35 7.95
C GLU A 2 12.47 -8.14 7.69
N THR A 3 11.76 -8.11 6.57
CA THR A 3 10.82 -7.02 6.24
C THR A 3 9.72 -6.90 7.29
N ILE A 4 9.12 -8.04 7.67
CA ILE A 4 8.06 -8.07 8.71
C ILE A 4 8.61 -7.57 10.05
N GLU A 5 9.82 -7.99 10.43
CA GLU A 5 10.46 -7.55 11.66
C GLU A 5 10.71 -6.03 11.68
N LYS A 6 11.17 -5.47 10.56
CA LYS A 6 11.38 -4.01 10.41
C LYS A 6 10.05 -3.25 10.52
N MET A 7 8.99 -3.76 9.88
CA MET A 7 7.65 -3.18 9.97
C MET A 7 7.08 -3.25 11.39
N LEU A 8 7.29 -4.37 12.11
CA LEU A 8 6.90 -4.49 13.52
C LEU A 8 7.64 -3.50 14.42
N LYS A 9 8.96 -3.33 14.22
CA LYS A 9 9.77 -2.35 14.96
C LYS A 9 9.34 -0.90 14.70
N ALA A 10 8.73 -0.62 13.56
CA ALA A 10 8.22 0.71 13.23
C ALA A 10 7.00 1.11 14.08
N ASP A 11 6.34 0.15 14.71
CA ASP A 11 5.21 0.31 15.65
C ASP A 11 4.10 1.25 15.14
N LYS A 12 3.76 1.15 13.85
CA LYS A 12 2.66 1.92 13.25
C LYS A 12 1.34 1.17 13.37
N ASP A 13 0.22 1.91 13.43
CA ASP A 13 -1.12 1.31 13.46
C ASP A 13 -1.38 0.48 12.19
N ILE A 14 -1.00 1.02 11.04
CA ILE A 14 -0.98 0.32 9.76
C ILE A 14 0.32 0.64 9.03
N ILE A 15 1.02 -0.39 8.54
CA ILE A 15 2.20 -0.24 7.70
C ILE A 15 2.21 -1.31 6.61
N SER A 16 2.50 -0.91 5.38
CA SER A 16 2.60 -1.80 4.22
C SER A 16 4.02 -1.75 3.62
N CYS A 17 4.48 -2.85 3.04
CA CYS A 17 5.63 -2.85 2.16
C CYS A 17 5.11 -2.94 0.71
N PRO A 18 5.21 -1.85 -0.08
CA PRO A 18 4.64 -1.82 -1.42
C PRO A 18 5.40 -2.73 -2.38
N TYR A 19 4.65 -3.41 -3.24
CA TYR A 19 5.16 -4.23 -4.33
C TYR A 19 4.84 -3.58 -5.68
N PRO A 20 5.66 -3.82 -6.74
CA PRO A 20 5.38 -3.28 -8.05
C PRO A 20 4.15 -3.92 -8.68
N MET A 21 3.44 -3.15 -9.51
CA MET A 21 2.38 -3.67 -10.36
C MET A 21 2.95 -4.64 -11.41
N LYS A 22 2.10 -5.54 -11.95
CA LYS A 22 2.48 -6.50 -12.99
C LYS A 22 2.55 -5.83 -14.37
N SER A 23 3.30 -4.75 -14.46
CA SER A 23 3.51 -3.98 -15.69
C SER A 23 4.85 -3.25 -15.68
N PHE A 24 5.40 -3.01 -16.87
CA PHE A 24 6.54 -2.13 -17.09
C PHE A 24 6.16 -1.01 -18.05
N ASP A 25 6.55 0.20 -17.72
CA ASP A 25 6.63 1.32 -18.65
C ASP A 25 7.98 1.23 -19.38
N TRP A 26 7.98 0.57 -20.54
CA TRP A 26 9.21 0.32 -21.31
C TRP A 26 9.82 1.59 -21.86
N ASP A 27 9.05 2.64 -22.10
CA ASP A 27 9.57 3.94 -22.56
C ASP A 27 10.42 4.59 -21.46
N LYS A 28 9.95 4.51 -20.20
CA LYS A 28 10.75 4.95 -19.06
C LYS A 28 12.01 4.12 -18.86
N VAL A 29 11.91 2.78 -19.00
CA VAL A 29 13.08 1.90 -18.94
C VAL A 29 14.09 2.31 -20.02
N TRP A 30 13.65 2.44 -21.26
CA TRP A 30 14.51 2.79 -22.39
C TRP A 30 15.17 4.16 -22.25
N SER A 31 14.48 5.13 -21.65
CA SER A 31 15.02 6.47 -21.39
C SER A 31 16.26 6.49 -20.49
N GLN A 32 16.48 5.42 -19.70
CA GLN A 32 17.62 5.29 -18.79
C GLN A 32 18.77 4.44 -19.32
N LYS A 33 18.68 3.92 -20.56
CA LYS A 33 19.64 2.96 -21.13
C LYS A 33 21.11 3.41 -21.07
N ASP A 34 21.36 4.71 -21.29
CA ASP A 34 22.71 5.27 -21.32
C ASP A 34 23.19 5.78 -19.95
N LYS A 35 22.30 5.82 -18.94
CA LYS A 35 22.58 6.34 -17.60
C LYS A 35 22.66 5.26 -16.53
N ALA A 36 21.94 4.16 -16.72
CA ALA A 36 21.87 3.08 -15.76
C ALA A 36 23.19 2.30 -15.70
N LYS A 37 23.68 2.10 -14.48
CA LYS A 37 24.92 1.33 -14.21
C LYS A 37 24.64 -0.14 -13.90
N SER A 38 23.36 -0.50 -13.77
CA SER A 38 22.92 -1.86 -13.48
C SER A 38 21.54 -2.14 -14.09
N VAL A 39 21.21 -3.42 -14.26
CA VAL A 39 19.87 -3.85 -14.70
C VAL A 39 18.79 -3.35 -13.75
N ARG A 40 19.10 -3.25 -12.46
CA ARG A 40 18.19 -2.73 -11.45
C ARG A 40 17.89 -1.25 -11.69
N GLU A 41 18.90 -0.41 -11.84
CA GLU A 41 18.74 1.02 -12.13
C GLU A 41 18.04 1.26 -13.46
N LEU A 42 18.27 0.38 -14.45
CA LEU A 42 17.59 0.43 -15.73
C LEU A 42 16.08 0.17 -15.60
N LYS A 43 15.69 -0.85 -14.82
CA LYS A 43 14.29 -1.29 -14.71
C LYS A 43 13.46 -0.47 -13.72
N ALA A 44 14.06 0.07 -12.66
CA ALA A 44 13.34 0.74 -11.58
C ALA A 44 12.38 1.85 -12.06
N PRO A 45 12.75 2.76 -12.97
CA PRO A 45 11.84 3.82 -13.43
C PRO A 45 10.61 3.32 -14.19
N GLY A 46 10.67 2.10 -14.74
CA GLY A 46 9.56 1.47 -15.45
C GLY A 46 8.57 0.76 -14.52
N LEU A 47 8.88 0.62 -13.24
CA LEU A 47 7.99 0.01 -12.27
C LEU A 47 7.04 1.05 -11.68
N THR A 48 5.76 0.70 -11.56
CA THR A 48 4.76 1.48 -10.83
C THR A 48 4.33 0.73 -9.58
N PHE A 49 3.98 1.49 -8.53
CA PHE A 49 3.56 0.94 -7.25
C PHE A 49 2.15 1.45 -6.92
N PRO A 50 1.24 0.60 -6.43
CA PRO A 50 -0.12 0.99 -6.08
C PRO A 50 -0.16 1.72 -4.73
N ILE A 51 0.38 2.93 -4.70
CA ILE A 51 0.39 3.82 -3.55
C ILE A 51 -0.16 5.19 -3.92
N LYS A 52 -0.69 5.91 -2.94
CA LYS A 52 -1.11 7.29 -3.10
C LYS A 52 -0.51 8.13 -1.98
N LEU A 53 0.24 9.14 -2.37
CA LEU A 53 0.85 10.13 -1.50
C LEU A 53 -0.03 11.38 -1.43
N GLU A 54 -0.03 12.07 -0.32
CA GLU A 54 -0.68 13.37 -0.19
C GLU A 54 0.09 14.44 -0.99
N ASP A 55 1.41 14.48 -0.79
CA ASP A 55 2.34 15.29 -1.59
C ASP A 55 3.25 14.36 -2.39
N GLN A 56 3.23 14.50 -3.73
CA GLN A 56 4.07 13.71 -4.63
C GLN A 56 5.42 14.37 -4.93
N GLU A 57 5.55 15.66 -4.63
CA GLU A 57 6.77 16.42 -4.91
C GLU A 57 7.78 16.32 -3.76
N HIS A 58 7.31 16.22 -2.51
CA HIS A 58 8.14 16.19 -1.32
C HIS A 58 7.83 14.97 -0.44
N ILE A 59 8.56 13.91 -0.62
CA ILE A 59 8.42 12.68 0.17
C ILE A 59 9.37 12.74 1.36
N ALA A 60 8.82 13.01 2.54
CA ALA A 60 9.57 12.90 3.79
C ALA A 60 9.64 11.43 4.22
N SER A 61 10.84 10.97 4.56
CA SER A 61 11.08 9.59 4.99
C SER A 61 11.89 9.58 6.29
N ASP A 62 11.39 8.87 7.30
CA ASP A 62 12.17 8.54 8.50
C ASP A 62 12.55 7.07 8.46
N LYS A 63 13.84 6.76 8.33
CA LYS A 63 14.38 5.39 8.28
C LYS A 63 13.68 4.48 7.24
N GLY A 64 13.27 5.05 6.11
CA GLY A 64 12.57 4.34 5.06
C GLY A 64 11.07 4.14 5.32
N ILE A 65 10.49 4.85 6.29
CA ILE A 65 9.05 4.88 6.56
C ILE A 65 8.48 6.18 6.01
N VAL A 66 7.43 6.08 5.21
CA VAL A 66 6.75 7.20 4.55
C VAL A 66 5.27 7.16 4.90
N GLU A 67 4.70 8.30 5.27
CA GLU A 67 3.25 8.44 5.43
C GLU A 67 2.57 8.51 4.07
N VAL A 68 1.45 7.79 3.91
CA VAL A 68 0.69 7.71 2.65
C VAL A 68 -0.80 7.73 2.94
N THR A 69 -1.61 8.05 1.94
CA THR A 69 -3.08 7.96 2.06
C THR A 69 -3.61 6.58 1.68
N HIS A 70 -2.97 5.91 0.72
CA HIS A 70 -3.36 4.57 0.27
C HIS A 70 -2.12 3.71 0.01
N ALA A 71 -2.23 2.43 0.31
CA ALA A 71 -1.19 1.44 0.15
C ALA A 71 -1.79 0.07 -0.24
N PRO A 72 -1.01 -0.81 -0.91
CA PRO A 72 -1.46 -2.15 -1.23
C PRO A 72 -1.47 -3.04 0.01
N THR A 73 -2.40 -4.00 0.07
CA THR A 73 -2.58 -4.87 1.23
C THR A 73 -1.84 -6.21 1.14
N GLY A 74 -1.22 -6.52 0.00
CA GLY A 74 -0.51 -7.80 -0.20
C GLY A 74 0.67 -8.06 0.77
N CYS A 75 1.26 -7.02 1.36
CA CYS A 75 2.21 -7.11 2.47
C CYS A 75 1.94 -5.97 3.46
N MET A 76 0.92 -6.11 4.29
CA MET A 76 0.47 -5.10 5.23
C MET A 76 0.35 -5.67 6.65
N LEU A 77 0.86 -4.93 7.62
CA LEU A 77 0.64 -5.19 9.04
C LEU A 77 -0.40 -4.19 9.56
N ILE A 78 -1.41 -4.73 10.23
CA ILE A 78 -2.50 -3.96 10.84
C ILE A 78 -2.54 -4.33 12.32
N LYS A 79 -2.44 -3.36 13.22
CA LYS A 79 -2.65 -3.62 14.65
C LYS A 79 -4.09 -4.07 14.90
N ARG A 80 -4.26 -5.04 15.77
CA ARG A 80 -5.60 -5.48 16.19
C ARG A 80 -6.45 -4.32 16.72
N THR A 81 -5.84 -3.42 17.48
CA THR A 81 -6.52 -2.22 18.02
C THR A 81 -7.07 -1.30 16.93
N THR A 82 -6.45 -1.28 15.75
CA THR A 82 -6.95 -0.55 14.56
C THR A 82 -8.27 -1.14 14.10
N LEU A 83 -8.32 -2.47 13.92
CA LEU A 83 -9.56 -3.16 13.52
C LEU A 83 -10.67 -2.98 14.59
N GLU A 84 -10.32 -3.02 15.87
CA GLU A 84 -11.27 -2.79 16.96
C GLU A 84 -11.85 -1.35 16.97
N LYS A 85 -11.04 -0.36 16.58
CA LYS A 85 -11.52 1.01 16.35
C LYS A 85 -12.46 1.09 15.14
N MET A 86 -12.11 0.42 14.04
CA MET A 86 -12.92 0.38 12.81
C MET A 86 -14.27 -0.30 13.06
N ILE A 87 -14.32 -1.41 13.82
CA ILE A 87 -15.55 -2.10 14.23
C ILE A 87 -16.50 -1.13 14.93
N LYS A 88 -15.98 -0.30 15.83
CA LYS A 88 -16.80 0.67 16.57
C LYS A 88 -17.30 1.82 15.71
N HIS A 89 -16.51 2.20 14.71
CA HIS A 89 -16.82 3.34 13.84
C HIS A 89 -17.75 2.99 12.69
N TYR A 90 -17.65 1.75 12.17
CA TYR A 90 -18.40 1.23 11.02
C TYR A 90 -19.22 -0.02 11.41
N PRO A 91 -20.17 0.07 12.36
CA PRO A 91 -20.98 -1.07 12.75
C PRO A 91 -21.85 -1.61 11.61
N GLU A 92 -22.18 -0.75 10.61
CA GLU A 92 -22.96 -1.10 9.42
C GLU A 92 -22.19 -2.01 8.44
N LEU A 93 -20.87 -2.13 8.58
CA LEU A 93 -20.06 -3.05 7.78
C LEU A 93 -20.04 -4.47 8.34
N GLU A 94 -20.76 -4.73 9.46
CA GLU A 94 -20.93 -6.11 9.91
C GLU A 94 -21.68 -6.92 8.85
N ILE A 95 -21.09 -8.05 8.47
CA ILE A 95 -21.69 -8.95 7.48
C ILE A 95 -21.97 -10.30 8.09
N PHE A 96 -23.05 -10.89 7.61
CA PHE A 96 -23.43 -12.26 7.94
C PHE A 96 -23.10 -13.17 6.76
N GLN A 97 -22.18 -14.11 6.97
CA GLN A 97 -21.94 -15.16 6.01
C GLN A 97 -22.49 -16.48 6.55
N PRO A 98 -23.60 -17.00 5.97
CA PRO A 98 -24.12 -18.28 6.38
C PRO A 98 -23.08 -19.38 6.09
N THR A 99 -22.72 -20.11 7.12
CA THR A 99 -21.79 -21.23 7.02
C THR A 99 -22.50 -22.46 7.57
N ASN A 100 -22.61 -23.53 6.78
CA ASN A 100 -23.13 -24.79 7.24
C ASN A 100 -22.01 -25.67 7.78
N ILE A 101 -22.10 -26.01 9.08
CA ILE A 101 -21.22 -26.98 9.71
C ILE A 101 -22.08 -28.16 10.15
N ASN A 102 -21.83 -29.35 9.61
CA ASN A 102 -22.61 -30.57 9.90
C ASN A 102 -24.13 -30.39 9.71
N GLY A 103 -24.55 -29.72 8.64
CA GLY A 103 -25.96 -29.47 8.34
C GLY A 103 -26.65 -28.41 9.19
N LYS A 104 -25.92 -27.72 10.05
CA LYS A 104 -26.43 -26.59 10.86
C LYS A 104 -25.84 -25.28 10.36
N GLU A 105 -26.69 -24.28 10.17
CA GLU A 105 -26.26 -22.91 9.91
C GLU A 105 -25.61 -22.31 11.15
N VAL A 106 -24.39 -21.80 10.98
CA VAL A 106 -23.64 -21.16 12.05
C VAL A 106 -23.38 -19.72 11.68
N LYS A 107 -23.81 -18.80 12.53
CA LYS A 107 -23.49 -17.37 12.42
C LYS A 107 -22.09 -17.14 12.97
N LYS A 108 -21.15 -16.68 12.12
CA LYS A 108 -19.87 -16.17 12.60
C LYS A 108 -20.07 -14.76 13.19
N GLN A 109 -19.49 -14.52 14.36
CA GLN A 109 -19.48 -13.22 15.01
C GLN A 109 -18.26 -12.40 14.61
N ASN A 110 -18.36 -11.07 14.66
CA ASN A 110 -17.28 -10.14 14.37
C ASN A 110 -16.72 -10.28 12.96
N PHE A 111 -17.59 -10.42 11.97
CA PHE A 111 -17.22 -10.48 10.57
C PHE A 111 -17.60 -9.14 9.92
N TYR A 112 -16.60 -8.35 9.51
CA TYR A 112 -16.77 -7.00 8.97
C TYR A 112 -16.16 -6.88 7.60
N ASN A 113 -16.88 -6.26 6.65
CA ASN A 113 -16.43 -6.07 5.27
C ASN A 113 -15.63 -4.78 5.11
N PHE A 114 -14.49 -4.66 5.82
CA PHE A 114 -13.62 -3.49 5.71
C PHE A 114 -12.93 -3.38 4.35
N PHE A 115 -12.79 -4.48 3.62
CA PHE A 115 -12.16 -4.56 2.30
C PHE A 115 -13.19 -4.54 1.17
N ASP A 116 -14.35 -3.93 1.38
CA ASP A 116 -15.29 -3.71 0.28
C ASP A 116 -14.86 -2.52 -0.57
N THR A 117 -15.21 -2.59 -1.85
CA THR A 117 -15.02 -1.46 -2.78
C THR A 117 -15.82 -0.25 -2.33
N ILE A 118 -15.32 0.94 -2.62
CA ILE A 118 -16.05 2.19 -2.40
C ILE A 118 -16.40 2.77 -3.77
N HIS A 119 -17.67 3.01 -4.01
CA HIS A 119 -18.15 3.76 -5.15
C HIS A 119 -18.83 5.04 -4.68
N ASP A 120 -18.26 6.18 -5.06
CA ASP A 120 -18.84 7.49 -4.83
C ASP A 120 -19.64 7.92 -6.06
N PRO A 121 -20.98 7.95 -5.98
CA PRO A 121 -21.83 8.29 -7.10
C PRO A 121 -21.73 9.75 -7.55
N GLU A 122 -21.33 10.66 -6.65
CA GLU A 122 -21.22 12.10 -6.94
C GLU A 122 -19.94 12.40 -7.71
N THR A 123 -18.79 11.93 -7.20
CA THR A 123 -17.48 12.14 -7.83
C THR A 123 -17.16 11.09 -8.88
N LYS A 124 -17.95 10.03 -9.00
CA LYS A 124 -17.73 8.84 -9.86
C LYS A 124 -16.40 8.13 -9.57
N ARG A 125 -15.83 8.34 -8.38
CA ARG A 125 -14.62 7.64 -7.95
C ARG A 125 -14.97 6.23 -7.51
N CYS A 126 -14.12 5.29 -7.89
CA CYS A 126 -14.20 3.90 -7.44
C CYS A 126 -12.85 3.51 -6.86
N PHE A 127 -12.85 3.05 -5.62
CA PHE A 127 -11.69 2.46 -4.97
C PHE A 127 -11.89 0.95 -4.89
N GLY A 128 -10.88 0.19 -5.33
CA GLY A 128 -10.80 -1.25 -5.08
C GLY A 128 -10.66 -1.55 -3.58
N GLU A 129 -10.63 -2.82 -3.24
CA GLU A 129 -10.63 -3.32 -1.86
C GLU A 129 -9.51 -2.75 -1.00
N ASP A 130 -8.28 -2.72 -1.52
CA ASP A 130 -7.09 -2.21 -0.83
C ASP A 130 -7.26 -0.73 -0.48
N PHE A 131 -7.63 0.07 -1.47
CA PHE A 131 -7.81 1.50 -1.32
C PHE A 131 -9.09 1.84 -0.54
N GLY A 132 -10.13 1.04 -0.67
CA GLY A 132 -11.35 1.15 0.12
C GLY A 132 -11.07 0.97 1.62
N PHE A 133 -10.26 -0.02 1.99
CA PHE A 133 -9.81 -0.20 3.36
C PHE A 133 -9.00 1.01 3.86
N CYS A 134 -8.04 1.47 3.06
CA CYS A 134 -7.21 2.63 3.40
C CYS A 134 -8.07 3.89 3.58
N GLN A 135 -9.02 4.14 2.68
CA GLN A 135 -9.92 5.29 2.75
C GLN A 135 -10.73 5.29 4.04
N ARG A 136 -11.36 4.14 4.40
CA ARG A 136 -12.10 4.02 5.66
C ARG A 136 -11.26 4.36 6.88
N TRP A 137 -10.01 3.92 6.90
CA TRP A 137 -9.11 4.22 8.01
C TRP A 137 -8.71 5.71 8.05
N THR A 138 -8.41 6.31 6.89
CA THR A 138 -8.05 7.74 6.83
C THR A 138 -9.24 8.65 7.12
N ASP A 139 -10.47 8.27 6.74
CA ASP A 139 -11.69 9.01 7.07
C ASP A 139 -11.94 9.10 8.58
N MET A 140 -11.45 8.14 9.35
CA MET A 140 -11.45 8.17 10.82
C MET A 140 -10.33 9.02 11.42
N GLY A 141 -9.50 9.68 10.60
CA GLY A 141 -8.29 10.41 11.04
C GLY A 141 -7.09 9.50 11.31
N GLY A 142 -7.16 8.24 10.88
CA GLY A 142 -6.06 7.30 10.99
C GLY A 142 -4.94 7.59 9.99
N LYS A 143 -3.71 7.18 10.33
CA LYS A 143 -2.52 7.35 9.48
C LYS A 143 -2.04 6.02 8.93
N LEU A 144 -1.69 6.03 7.66
CA LEU A 144 -1.07 4.90 6.96
C LEU A 144 0.40 5.16 6.68
N TYR A 145 1.17 4.09 6.71
CA TYR A 145 2.60 4.15 6.42
C TYR A 145 3.02 3.07 5.45
N ILE A 146 4.10 3.33 4.72
CA ILE A 146 4.79 2.31 3.91
C ILE A 146 6.26 2.23 4.31
N TYR A 147 6.82 1.02 4.25
CA TYR A 147 8.25 0.75 4.36
C TYR A 147 8.83 0.53 2.96
N ILE A 148 9.76 1.39 2.52
CA ILE A 148 10.17 1.51 1.11
C ILE A 148 11.52 0.88 0.79
N MET A 149 12.25 0.37 1.79
CA MET A 149 13.65 -0.04 1.62
C MET A 149 13.84 -1.48 1.18
N ASP A 150 12.84 -2.34 1.35
CA ASP A 150 12.95 -3.76 1.02
C ASP A 150 12.34 -4.10 -0.34
N TYR A 151 12.87 -5.16 -0.95
CA TYR A 151 12.40 -5.72 -2.20
C TYR A 151 11.22 -6.65 -1.97
N ILE A 152 10.14 -6.43 -2.71
CA ILE A 152 9.05 -7.40 -2.84
C ILE A 152 8.86 -7.75 -4.31
N SER A 153 8.62 -9.04 -4.56
CA SER A 153 8.33 -9.55 -5.89
C SER A 153 6.83 -9.83 -6.04
N HIS A 154 6.26 -9.33 -7.12
CA HIS A 154 4.91 -9.63 -7.53
C HIS A 154 4.96 -10.60 -8.71
N VAL A 155 4.63 -11.87 -8.44
CA VAL A 155 4.78 -12.95 -9.41
C VAL A 155 3.52 -13.11 -10.27
N GLY A 156 3.71 -13.25 -11.58
CA GLY A 156 2.71 -13.56 -12.59
C GLY A 156 3.38 -14.35 -13.70
N GLU A 157 3.08 -14.06 -14.97
CA GLU A 157 3.83 -14.58 -16.12
C GLU A 157 5.30 -14.13 -16.11
N TYR A 158 5.54 -12.99 -15.46
CA TYR A 158 6.86 -12.44 -15.20
C TYR A 158 6.98 -12.09 -13.71
N GLN A 159 8.21 -12.16 -13.17
CA GLN A 159 8.50 -11.73 -11.81
C GLN A 159 8.84 -10.24 -11.78
N TYR A 160 7.89 -9.42 -11.35
CA TYR A 160 8.07 -7.98 -11.14
C TYR A 160 8.68 -7.77 -9.76
N SER A 161 9.94 -7.38 -9.69
CA SER A 161 10.67 -7.20 -8.43
C SER A 161 11.23 -5.79 -8.33
N GLY A 162 10.99 -5.13 -7.23
CA GLY A 162 11.51 -3.79 -6.98
C GLY A 162 11.28 -3.32 -5.56
N ARG A 163 11.87 -2.20 -5.24
CA ARG A 163 11.57 -1.43 -4.04
C ARG A 163 11.23 0.00 -4.44
N PHE A 164 10.29 0.59 -3.74
CA PHE A 164 9.81 1.94 -4.08
C PHE A 164 10.92 3.00 -3.96
N PHE A 165 11.86 2.80 -3.04
CA PHE A 165 13.02 3.69 -2.88
C PHE A 165 13.80 3.94 -4.18
N ASP A 166 13.92 2.94 -5.07
CA ASP A 166 14.68 3.08 -6.32
C ASP A 166 14.02 4.02 -7.34
N ASN A 167 12.74 4.37 -7.13
CA ASN A 167 12.00 5.31 -7.96
C ASN A 167 12.11 6.76 -7.45
N LEU A 168 12.62 6.96 -6.24
CA LEU A 168 12.78 8.28 -5.65
C LEU A 168 14.03 8.96 -6.22
N LYS A 169 13.89 10.23 -6.57
CA LYS A 169 15.04 11.08 -6.95
C LYS A 169 15.57 11.78 -5.71
N PRO A 170 16.91 11.85 -5.52
CA PRO A 170 17.48 12.71 -4.50
C PRO A 170 17.01 14.15 -4.68
N VAL A 171 16.67 14.82 -3.59
CA VAL A 171 16.40 16.26 -3.63
C VAL A 171 17.71 16.96 -3.99
N ASP A 172 17.70 17.70 -5.07
CA ASP A 172 18.82 18.58 -5.45
C ASP A 172 18.74 19.82 -4.53
N ASP A 173 19.53 19.81 -3.46
CA ASP A 173 19.60 20.90 -2.50
C ASP A 173 20.06 22.25 -3.11
N SER A 174 20.64 22.21 -4.32
CA SER A 174 21.05 23.41 -5.05
C SER A 174 19.85 24.27 -5.55
N LYS A 175 18.65 23.72 -5.57
CA LYS A 175 17.41 24.40 -6.00
C LYS A 175 16.60 25.04 -4.87
N LYS A 176 17.05 24.94 -3.63
CA LYS A 176 16.36 25.52 -2.46
C LYS A 176 16.69 27.01 -2.22
N ILE A 177 17.44 27.68 -3.11
CA ILE A 177 17.75 29.10 -2.97
C ILE A 177 17.08 29.85 -4.13
N LYS A 178 15.84 30.28 -3.89
CA LYS A 178 15.33 31.54 -4.41
C LYS A 178 14.18 32.01 -3.55
#